data_5cd28051de55fac677e197bf27af2400
#
_entry.id   5cd28051de55fac677e197bf27af2400
#
_cell.length_a   1.000
_cell.length_b   1.000
_cell.length_c   1.000
_cell.angle_alpha   90.00
_cell.angle_beta   90.00
_cell.angle_gamma   90.00
#
_symmetry.space_group_name_H-M   'P 1'
#
loop_
_entity.id
_entity.type
_entity.pdbx_description
1 polymer ?
#
loop_
_entity_poly.entity_id
_entity_poly.type
_entity_poly.pdbx_seq_one_letter_code
_entity_poly.pdbx_strand_id
1 'polypeptide(L)'
;MEKLVNTVPAENQMIRSDVTSFLGDPSAPLKILVLGNSITRHGPSEAIGWHFDWGMAASAPEKDYVHRLHAMLEESGRTSYMMVRQVAYWERNFKDPACLFDYENEKSFDADVVVFRLGENVTKDDHPYLKQAAKDFISYVTPEGASVIVTSNFWKSPEKDLALSEAAADLGCSYVDIMCTEESQMAIGKFEHHGVSIHPGDEGMEMIARRIFEAIVSD
;
A
#
# COMPACT_ATOMS: atom_id res chain seq x y z
N MET A 1 -9.42 -2.75 30.71
CA MET A 1 -8.27 -3.06 29.86
C MET A 1 -7.65 -1.76 29.40
N GLU A 2 -6.38 -1.56 29.69
CA GLU A 2 -5.64 -0.39 29.21
C GLU A 2 -5.54 -0.48 27.70
N LYS A 3 -5.93 0.57 26.98
CA LYS A 3 -5.81 0.57 25.50
C LYS A 3 -4.33 0.59 25.16
N LEU A 4 -3.83 -0.49 24.58
CA LEU A 4 -2.50 -0.51 24.01
C LEU A 4 -2.44 0.52 22.87
N VAL A 5 -1.65 1.56 23.05
CA VAL A 5 -1.41 2.57 22.02
C VAL A 5 -0.15 2.16 21.27
N ASN A 6 -0.24 2.03 19.94
CA ASN A 6 0.96 1.80 19.13
C ASN A 6 1.83 3.06 19.15
N THR A 7 2.90 3.02 19.93
CA THR A 7 3.88 4.11 20.06
C THR A 7 5.20 3.80 19.36
N VAL A 8 5.30 2.62 18.72
CA VAL A 8 6.52 2.22 18.02
C VAL A 8 6.52 2.90 16.64
N PRO A 9 7.51 3.73 16.32
CA PRO A 9 7.66 4.32 14.99
C PRO A 9 7.74 3.26 13.90
N ALA A 10 7.21 3.55 12.71
CA ALA A 10 7.15 2.56 11.61
C ALA A 10 8.53 2.03 11.22
N GLU A 11 9.56 2.87 11.25
CA GLU A 11 10.95 2.49 10.97
C GLU A 11 11.54 1.48 11.96
N ASN A 12 10.97 1.37 13.16
CA ASN A 12 11.39 0.42 14.19
C ASN A 12 10.55 -0.87 14.21
N GLN A 13 9.49 -0.93 13.40
CA GLN A 13 8.61 -2.09 13.32
C GLN A 13 9.10 -3.13 12.30
N MET A 14 9.90 -2.71 11.33
CA MET A 14 10.44 -3.57 10.27
C MET A 14 11.90 -3.25 9.98
N ILE A 15 12.71 -4.28 9.76
CA ILE A 15 14.06 -4.14 9.23
C ILE A 15 13.95 -3.83 7.72
N ARG A 16 14.76 -2.90 7.19
CA ARG A 16 14.70 -2.46 5.79
C ARG A 16 14.78 -3.61 4.77
N SER A 17 15.57 -4.65 5.04
CA SER A 17 15.70 -5.84 4.19
C SER A 17 14.41 -6.67 4.09
N ASP A 18 13.54 -6.57 5.09
CA ASP A 18 12.34 -7.40 5.21
C ASP A 18 11.08 -6.70 4.67
N VAL A 19 11.26 -5.54 4.04
CA VAL A 19 10.14 -4.72 3.56
C VAL A 19 9.69 -5.03 2.13
N THR A 20 10.41 -5.91 1.42
CA THR A 20 10.09 -6.31 0.04
C THR A 20 9.76 -7.80 -0.01
N SER A 21 8.71 -8.16 -0.71
CA SER A 21 8.36 -9.54 -1.05
C SER A 21 7.94 -9.64 -2.51
N PHE A 22 7.87 -10.88 -3.00
CA PHE A 22 7.48 -11.17 -4.38
C PHE A 22 6.36 -12.18 -4.39
N LEU A 23 5.46 -12.07 -5.38
CA LEU A 23 4.33 -12.95 -5.57
C LEU A 23 4.17 -13.27 -7.05
N GLY A 24 3.84 -14.51 -7.39
CA GLY A 24 3.65 -14.97 -8.76
C GLY A 24 4.91 -15.52 -9.43
N ASP A 25 4.84 -15.73 -10.74
CA ASP A 25 5.92 -16.32 -11.54
C ASP A 25 6.84 -15.21 -12.09
N PRO A 26 8.16 -15.26 -11.80
CA PRO A 26 9.12 -14.30 -12.35
C PRO A 26 9.16 -14.21 -13.88
N SER A 27 8.65 -15.22 -14.59
CA SER A 27 8.55 -15.24 -16.05
C SER A 27 7.22 -14.71 -16.59
N ALA A 28 6.29 -14.32 -15.70
CA ALA A 28 5.00 -13.78 -16.11
C ALA A 28 5.15 -12.50 -16.95
N PRO A 29 4.30 -12.31 -17.96
CA PRO A 29 4.40 -11.16 -18.86
C PRO A 29 3.98 -9.84 -18.23
N LEU A 30 3.18 -9.87 -17.14
CA LEU A 30 2.69 -8.67 -16.45
C LEU A 30 3.46 -8.48 -15.14
N LYS A 31 4.27 -7.43 -15.06
CA LYS A 31 4.98 -7.04 -13.85
C LYS A 31 4.24 -5.92 -13.12
N ILE A 32 3.98 -6.11 -11.84
CA ILE A 32 3.26 -5.15 -11.02
C ILE A 32 4.10 -4.76 -9.81
N LEU A 33 4.36 -3.47 -9.65
CA LEU A 33 4.96 -2.91 -8.44
C LEU A 33 3.85 -2.42 -7.50
N VAL A 34 3.79 -2.97 -6.31
CA VAL A 34 2.83 -2.56 -5.28
C VAL A 34 3.56 -1.84 -4.16
N LEU A 35 3.32 -0.54 -4.03
CA LEU A 35 3.89 0.32 -2.99
C LEU A 35 2.81 0.66 -1.96
N GLY A 36 3.04 0.32 -0.71
CA GLY A 36 2.09 0.64 0.35
C GLY A 36 2.66 0.46 1.75
N ASN A 37 1.85 0.70 2.75
CA ASN A 37 2.24 0.64 4.16
C ASN A 37 1.80 -0.65 4.86
N SER A 38 1.45 -0.58 6.16
CA SER A 38 1.01 -1.73 6.95
C SER A 38 -0.18 -2.49 6.36
N ILE A 39 -1.09 -1.81 5.65
CA ILE A 39 -2.23 -2.45 4.97
C ILE A 39 -1.76 -3.34 3.82
N THR A 40 -0.63 -3.00 3.19
CA THR A 40 -0.03 -3.76 2.09
C THR A 40 0.78 -4.93 2.61
N ARG A 41 1.67 -4.67 3.57
CA ARG A 41 2.47 -5.69 4.23
C ARG A 41 3.02 -5.15 5.55
N HIS A 42 2.97 -5.95 6.59
CA HIS A 42 3.59 -5.65 7.88
C HIS A 42 4.18 -6.92 8.49
N GLY A 43 5.46 -6.90 8.79
CA GLY A 43 6.15 -8.00 9.47
C GLY A 43 5.71 -8.15 10.94
N PRO A 44 6.12 -9.23 11.60
CA PRO A 44 5.81 -9.48 13.00
C PRO A 44 6.23 -8.32 13.92
N SER A 45 5.37 -7.99 14.87
CA SER A 45 5.62 -6.99 15.91
C SER A 45 4.94 -7.39 17.22
N GLU A 46 5.71 -7.85 18.18
CA GLU A 46 5.19 -8.22 19.51
C GLU A 46 4.56 -7.03 20.24
N ALA A 47 5.08 -5.81 20.01
CA ALA A 47 4.59 -4.60 20.63
C ALA A 47 3.11 -4.29 20.35
N ILE A 48 2.59 -4.80 19.25
CA ILE A 48 1.19 -4.62 18.82
C ILE A 48 0.43 -5.95 18.70
N GLY A 49 1.04 -7.07 19.12
CA GLY A 49 0.43 -8.40 19.02
C GLY A 49 0.17 -8.87 17.59
N TRP A 50 0.93 -8.36 16.61
CA TRP A 50 0.89 -8.81 15.23
C TRP A 50 2.03 -9.80 14.99
N HIS A 51 1.72 -11.05 14.64
CA HIS A 51 2.70 -12.14 14.53
C HIS A 51 2.92 -12.62 13.09
N PHE A 52 2.35 -11.93 12.11
CA PHE A 52 2.28 -12.35 10.71
C PHE A 52 3.08 -11.41 9.80
N ASP A 53 3.21 -11.80 8.51
CA ASP A 53 3.99 -11.09 7.51
C ASP A 53 3.19 -10.91 6.20
N TRP A 54 2.02 -10.29 6.31
CA TRP A 54 1.14 -9.92 5.21
C TRP A 54 0.39 -8.62 5.53
N GLY A 55 -0.62 -8.26 4.74
CA GLY A 55 -1.45 -7.07 4.99
C GLY A 55 -2.07 -7.10 6.38
N MET A 56 -1.72 -6.10 7.22
CA MET A 56 -2.11 -6.05 8.63
C MET A 56 -3.63 -6.17 8.79
N ALA A 57 -4.04 -7.05 9.70
CA ALA A 57 -5.40 -7.39 10.11
C ALA A 57 -6.19 -8.28 9.13
N ALA A 58 -5.66 -8.66 7.98
CA ALA A 58 -6.19 -9.79 7.23
C ALA A 58 -6.03 -11.10 8.04
N SER A 59 -7.03 -11.98 7.99
CA SER A 59 -7.06 -13.21 8.80
C SER A 59 -6.07 -14.28 8.31
N ALA A 60 -5.61 -14.20 7.07
CA ALA A 60 -4.64 -15.08 6.45
C ALA A 60 -3.97 -14.36 5.26
N PRO A 61 -2.82 -14.84 4.75
CA PRO A 61 -2.14 -14.19 3.63
C PRO A 61 -3.03 -14.09 2.38
N GLU A 62 -3.74 -15.15 2.02
CA GLU A 62 -4.68 -15.16 0.89
C GLU A 62 -5.92 -14.27 1.07
N LYS A 63 -6.04 -13.63 2.24
CA LYS A 63 -7.12 -12.70 2.57
C LYS A 63 -6.69 -11.23 2.51
N ASP A 64 -5.39 -10.94 2.43
CA ASP A 64 -4.95 -9.57 2.21
C ASP A 64 -5.22 -9.12 0.75
N TYR A 65 -5.19 -7.81 0.53
CA TYR A 65 -5.57 -7.29 -0.78
C TYR A 65 -4.56 -7.60 -1.88
N VAL A 66 -3.28 -7.78 -1.56
CA VAL A 66 -2.22 -8.05 -2.55
C VAL A 66 -2.39 -9.47 -3.11
N HIS A 67 -2.54 -10.45 -2.22
CA HIS A 67 -2.76 -11.84 -2.64
C HIS A 67 -4.09 -12.02 -3.36
N ARG A 68 -5.15 -11.32 -2.91
CA ARG A 68 -6.45 -11.32 -3.60
C ARG A 68 -6.37 -10.69 -4.99
N LEU A 69 -5.66 -9.56 -5.12
CA LEU A 69 -5.44 -8.91 -6.41
C LEU A 69 -4.71 -9.85 -7.37
N HIS A 70 -3.65 -10.51 -6.89
CA HIS A 70 -2.92 -11.51 -7.67
C HIS A 70 -3.85 -12.64 -8.12
N ALA A 71 -4.64 -13.22 -7.22
CA ALA A 71 -5.59 -14.28 -7.54
C ALA A 71 -6.63 -13.82 -8.58
N MET A 72 -7.19 -12.62 -8.46
CA MET A 72 -8.14 -12.07 -9.43
C MET A 72 -7.51 -11.90 -10.82
N LEU A 73 -6.24 -11.48 -10.89
CA LEU A 73 -5.52 -11.38 -12.16
C LEU A 73 -5.31 -12.76 -12.80
N GLU A 74 -4.83 -13.74 -12.03
CA GLU A 74 -4.67 -15.12 -12.50
C GLU A 74 -5.99 -15.71 -13.01
N GLU A 75 -7.09 -15.54 -12.27
CA GLU A 75 -8.44 -15.99 -12.65
C GLU A 75 -8.94 -15.30 -13.93
N SER A 76 -8.51 -14.06 -14.18
CA SER A 76 -8.82 -13.33 -15.42
C SER A 76 -7.93 -13.72 -16.61
N GLY A 77 -6.96 -14.63 -16.41
CA GLY A 77 -5.99 -15.05 -17.41
C GLY A 77 -4.79 -14.09 -17.56
N ARG A 78 -4.62 -13.14 -16.64
CA ARG A 78 -3.47 -12.22 -16.62
C ARG A 78 -2.43 -12.73 -15.63
N THR A 79 -1.58 -13.66 -16.07
CA THR A 79 -0.47 -14.13 -15.20
C THR A 79 0.45 -12.98 -14.88
N SER A 80 0.79 -12.82 -13.60
CA SER A 80 1.52 -11.67 -13.10
C SER A 80 2.68 -12.04 -12.17
N TYR A 81 3.68 -11.15 -12.14
CA TYR A 81 4.76 -11.14 -11.16
C TYR A 81 4.74 -9.83 -10.41
N MET A 82 4.50 -9.88 -9.12
CA MET A 82 4.38 -8.71 -8.28
C MET A 82 5.60 -8.52 -7.41
N MET A 83 6.13 -7.30 -7.37
CA MET A 83 7.04 -6.81 -6.33
C MET A 83 6.23 -5.98 -5.34
N VAL A 84 6.24 -6.38 -4.09
CA VAL A 84 5.47 -5.74 -3.01
C VAL A 84 6.43 -5.05 -2.06
N ARG A 85 6.34 -3.74 -1.94
CA ARG A 85 7.23 -2.94 -1.09
C ARG A 85 6.45 -2.17 -0.04
N GLN A 86 6.84 -2.37 1.22
CA GLN A 86 6.35 -1.56 2.34
C GLN A 86 7.09 -0.21 2.36
N VAL A 87 6.36 0.91 2.34
CA VAL A 87 6.90 2.25 2.18
C VAL A 87 6.58 3.21 3.34
N ALA A 88 6.19 2.70 4.52
CA ALA A 88 5.90 3.55 5.68
C ALA A 88 7.10 4.41 6.10
N TYR A 89 8.33 3.98 5.78
CA TYR A 89 9.52 4.81 5.98
C TYR A 89 9.47 6.06 5.10
N TRP A 90 9.13 5.93 3.82
CA TRP A 90 8.96 7.06 2.93
C TRP A 90 7.86 8.00 3.42
N GLU A 91 6.71 7.52 3.83
CA GLU A 91 5.59 8.33 4.32
C GLU A 91 5.99 9.26 5.48
N ARG A 92 7.01 8.91 6.23
CA ARG A 92 7.51 9.69 7.39
C ARG A 92 8.73 10.54 7.08
N ASN A 93 9.42 10.29 5.96
CA ASN A 93 10.73 10.87 5.67
C ASN A 93 10.83 11.54 4.28
N PHE A 94 9.76 11.61 3.51
CA PHE A 94 9.79 12.07 2.12
C PHE A 94 10.27 13.52 1.93
N LYS A 95 10.34 14.32 3.01
CA LYS A 95 10.96 15.66 2.95
C LYS A 95 12.46 15.61 2.75
N ASP A 96 13.10 14.48 3.04
CA ASP A 96 14.48 14.24 2.62
C ASP A 96 14.48 13.60 1.23
N PRO A 97 14.91 14.32 0.18
CA PRO A 97 14.92 13.78 -1.18
C PRO A 97 15.79 12.52 -1.32
N ALA A 98 16.77 12.35 -0.43
CA ALA A 98 17.66 11.19 -0.44
C ALA A 98 16.91 9.89 -0.16
N CYS A 99 15.72 9.94 0.47
CA CYS A 99 14.95 8.73 0.73
C CYS A 99 14.48 8.02 -0.55
N LEU A 100 14.44 8.70 -1.70
CA LEU A 100 14.11 8.07 -2.97
C LEU A 100 15.16 7.05 -3.41
N PHE A 101 16.43 7.24 -3.05
CA PHE A 101 17.50 6.29 -3.40
C PHE A 101 17.34 4.92 -2.74
N ASP A 102 16.50 4.81 -1.70
CA ASP A 102 16.15 3.52 -1.10
C ASP A 102 15.27 2.63 -2.02
N TYR A 103 14.78 3.19 -3.14
CA TYR A 103 13.83 2.55 -4.07
C TYR A 103 14.43 2.27 -5.45
N GLU A 104 15.75 2.18 -5.57
CA GLU A 104 16.43 1.82 -6.83
C GLU A 104 16.07 0.41 -7.32
N ASN A 105 15.80 -0.53 -6.42
CA ASN A 105 15.37 -1.88 -6.78
C ASN A 105 13.96 -1.86 -7.37
N GLU A 106 13.05 -1.06 -6.81
CA GLU A 106 11.68 -0.88 -7.27
C GLU A 106 11.67 -0.22 -8.64
N LYS A 107 12.49 0.81 -8.86
CA LYS A 107 12.71 1.43 -10.16
C LYS A 107 13.27 0.44 -11.19
N SER A 108 14.25 -0.37 -10.78
CA SER A 108 14.89 -1.37 -11.66
C SER A 108 14.02 -2.59 -11.93
N PHE A 109 12.91 -2.75 -11.21
CA PHE A 109 11.97 -3.85 -11.42
C PHE A 109 11.29 -3.77 -12.79
N ASP A 110 11.21 -2.57 -13.37
CA ASP A 110 10.67 -2.32 -14.70
C ASP A 110 9.22 -2.82 -14.82
N ALA A 111 8.34 -2.27 -13.97
CA ALA A 111 6.95 -2.67 -13.86
C ALA A 111 6.10 -2.15 -15.03
N ASP A 112 5.13 -2.95 -15.49
CA ASP A 112 4.08 -2.53 -16.43
C ASP A 112 2.97 -1.74 -15.73
N VAL A 113 2.73 -2.06 -14.45
CA VAL A 113 1.74 -1.39 -13.60
C VAL A 113 2.36 -1.03 -12.25
N VAL A 114 2.16 0.21 -11.79
CA VAL A 114 2.54 0.64 -10.44
C VAL A 114 1.29 0.98 -9.64
N VAL A 115 1.10 0.30 -8.51
CA VAL A 115 0.03 0.58 -7.54
C VAL A 115 0.62 1.38 -6.38
N PHE A 116 0.14 2.61 -6.22
CA PHE A 116 0.60 3.58 -5.24
C PHE A 116 -0.46 3.74 -4.14
N ARG A 117 -0.44 2.81 -3.18
CA ARG A 117 -1.40 2.72 -2.09
C ARG A 117 -0.78 3.12 -0.74
N LEU A 118 -0.78 4.40 -0.45
CA LEU A 118 -0.10 4.97 0.72
C LEU A 118 -0.75 6.29 1.17
N GLY A 119 -0.25 6.86 2.25
CA GLY A 119 -0.64 8.16 2.78
C GLY A 119 -1.01 8.11 4.27
N GLU A 120 -1.35 6.94 4.82
CA GLU A 120 -1.86 6.82 6.18
C GLU A 120 -0.88 7.29 7.25
N ASN A 121 0.42 7.06 7.07
CA ASN A 121 1.46 7.45 8.04
C ASN A 121 2.00 8.88 7.85
N VAL A 122 1.53 9.61 6.84
CA VAL A 122 1.89 11.01 6.65
C VAL A 122 1.33 11.84 7.79
N THR A 123 2.20 12.59 8.47
CA THR A 123 1.80 13.41 9.61
C THR A 123 1.07 14.68 9.15
N LYS A 124 0.27 15.28 10.03
CA LYS A 124 -0.51 16.47 9.70
C LYS A 124 0.38 17.64 9.23
N ASP A 125 1.56 17.79 9.82
CA ASP A 125 2.50 18.85 9.47
C ASP A 125 3.13 18.64 8.08
N ASP A 126 3.03 17.43 7.53
CA ASP A 126 3.59 17.04 6.25
C ASP A 126 2.55 17.05 5.11
N HIS A 127 1.25 17.18 5.41
CA HIS A 127 0.18 17.23 4.39
C HIS A 127 0.45 18.25 3.28
N PRO A 128 0.94 19.49 3.55
CA PRO A 128 1.18 20.49 2.50
C PRO A 128 2.23 20.08 1.46
N TYR A 129 3.10 19.14 1.80
CA TYR A 129 4.19 18.68 0.94
C TYR A 129 3.87 17.37 0.21
N LEU A 130 2.81 16.66 0.61
CA LEU A 130 2.49 15.31 0.13
C LEU A 130 2.28 15.27 -1.39
N LYS A 131 1.56 16.24 -1.96
CA LYS A 131 1.29 16.27 -3.42
C LYS A 131 2.59 16.21 -4.23
N GLN A 132 3.54 17.10 -3.94
CA GLN A 132 4.79 17.15 -4.69
C GLN A 132 5.64 15.91 -4.42
N ALA A 133 5.74 15.47 -3.18
CA ALA A 133 6.49 14.27 -2.82
C ALA A 133 5.92 13.00 -3.48
N ALA A 134 4.61 12.87 -3.56
CA ALA A 134 3.96 11.77 -4.28
C ALA A 134 4.29 11.80 -5.78
N LYS A 135 4.24 12.98 -6.42
CA LYS A 135 4.64 13.15 -7.83
C LYS A 135 6.09 12.72 -8.05
N ASP A 136 6.99 13.17 -7.18
CA ASP A 136 8.42 12.85 -7.29
C ASP A 136 8.66 11.34 -7.13
N PHE A 137 7.98 10.70 -6.18
CA PHE A 137 8.11 9.27 -5.96
C PHE A 137 7.52 8.45 -7.11
N ILE A 138 6.31 8.78 -7.56
CA ILE A 138 5.69 8.14 -8.73
C ILE A 138 6.64 8.25 -9.93
N SER A 139 7.10 9.45 -10.25
CA SER A 139 8.00 9.68 -11.40
C SER A 139 9.33 8.95 -11.25
N TYR A 140 9.80 8.74 -10.02
CA TYR A 140 11.07 8.08 -9.76
C TYR A 140 11.03 6.57 -10.04
N VAL A 141 9.95 5.90 -9.63
CA VAL A 141 9.86 4.43 -9.71
C VAL A 141 9.12 3.91 -10.94
N THR A 142 8.44 4.79 -11.66
CA THR A 142 7.59 4.38 -12.79
C THR A 142 8.38 4.39 -14.09
N PRO A 143 8.48 3.23 -14.80
CA PRO A 143 9.04 3.17 -16.14
C PRO A 143 8.20 3.97 -17.15
N GLU A 144 8.84 4.37 -18.24
CA GLU A 144 8.11 4.99 -19.37
C GLU A 144 7.07 4.02 -19.94
N GLY A 145 5.84 4.47 -20.07
CA GLY A 145 4.74 3.68 -20.62
C GLY A 145 4.01 2.78 -19.61
N ALA A 146 4.47 2.72 -18.37
CA ALA A 146 3.75 1.96 -17.34
C ALA A 146 2.47 2.68 -16.89
N SER A 147 1.41 1.90 -16.62
CA SER A 147 0.18 2.41 -16.01
C SER A 147 0.38 2.64 -14.52
N VAL A 148 -0.18 3.74 -14.00
CA VAL A 148 -0.09 4.06 -12.56
C VAL A 148 -1.47 4.20 -11.95
N ILE A 149 -1.67 3.50 -10.83
CA ILE A 149 -2.88 3.56 -10.03
C ILE A 149 -2.53 4.16 -8.66
N VAL A 150 -3.06 5.33 -8.38
CA VAL A 150 -2.96 5.99 -7.07
C VAL A 150 -4.28 5.77 -6.32
N THR A 151 -4.23 5.42 -5.04
CA THR A 151 -5.46 5.23 -4.26
C THR A 151 -5.69 6.35 -3.25
N SER A 152 -6.94 6.52 -2.81
CA SER A 152 -7.23 7.25 -1.57
C SER A 152 -6.64 6.52 -0.36
N ASN A 153 -6.65 7.17 0.80
CA ASN A 153 -6.42 6.49 2.07
C ASN A 153 -7.61 5.57 2.41
N PHE A 154 -7.34 4.51 3.18
CA PHE A 154 -8.40 3.64 3.68
C PHE A 154 -9.27 4.36 4.73
N TRP A 155 -8.65 5.08 5.65
CA TRP A 155 -9.38 5.94 6.59
C TRP A 155 -9.54 7.33 6.01
N LYS A 156 -10.75 7.89 6.13
CA LYS A 156 -11.10 9.23 5.65
C LYS A 156 -10.04 10.27 6.03
N SER A 157 -9.42 10.87 5.03
CA SER A 157 -8.39 11.92 5.19
C SER A 157 -8.46 12.92 4.04
N PRO A 158 -9.44 13.85 4.05
CA PRO A 158 -9.73 14.71 2.90
C PRO A 158 -8.53 15.49 2.36
N GLU A 159 -7.65 15.96 3.26
CA GLU A 159 -6.46 16.73 2.86
C GLU A 159 -5.43 15.86 2.12
N LYS A 160 -5.18 14.65 2.62
CA LYS A 160 -4.26 13.69 1.98
C LYS A 160 -4.85 13.12 0.70
N ASP A 161 -6.14 12.79 0.71
CA ASP A 161 -6.85 12.26 -0.45
C ASP A 161 -6.88 13.29 -1.59
N LEU A 162 -7.09 14.58 -1.26
CA LEU A 162 -6.99 15.66 -2.23
C LEU A 162 -5.58 15.76 -2.81
N ALA A 163 -4.54 15.74 -1.96
CA ALA A 163 -3.15 15.83 -2.41
C ALA A 163 -2.77 14.67 -3.35
N LEU A 164 -3.19 13.44 -3.03
CA LEU A 164 -2.92 12.26 -3.84
C LEU A 164 -3.72 12.28 -5.16
N SER A 165 -4.99 12.67 -5.13
CA SER A 165 -5.81 12.78 -6.34
C SER A 165 -5.30 13.85 -7.30
N GLU A 166 -4.86 15.00 -6.77
CA GLU A 166 -4.23 16.05 -7.58
C GLU A 166 -2.87 15.62 -8.13
N ALA A 167 -2.07 14.87 -7.37
CA ALA A 167 -0.82 14.30 -7.86
C ALA A 167 -1.06 13.33 -9.02
N ALA A 168 -2.05 12.46 -8.89
CA ALA A 168 -2.47 11.55 -9.95
C ALA A 168 -2.93 12.29 -11.21
N ALA A 169 -3.79 13.30 -11.04
CA ALA A 169 -4.27 14.12 -12.16
C ALA A 169 -3.15 14.86 -12.88
N ASP A 170 -2.20 15.45 -12.14
CA ASP A 170 -1.04 16.16 -12.72
C ASP A 170 -0.13 15.26 -13.56
N LEU A 171 -0.08 13.96 -13.22
CA LEU A 171 0.75 12.96 -13.91
C LEU A 171 -0.03 12.10 -14.93
N GLY A 172 -1.34 12.32 -15.07
CA GLY A 172 -2.19 11.51 -15.94
C GLY A 172 -2.39 10.07 -15.46
N CYS A 173 -2.29 9.84 -14.15
CA CYS A 173 -2.48 8.54 -13.51
C CYS A 173 -3.94 8.29 -13.14
N SER A 174 -4.34 7.03 -13.07
CA SER A 174 -5.66 6.62 -12.55
C SER A 174 -5.74 6.86 -11.03
N TYR A 175 -6.85 7.40 -10.55
CA TYR A 175 -7.12 7.56 -9.11
C TYR A 175 -8.30 6.70 -8.69
N VAL A 176 -8.10 5.87 -7.66
CA VAL A 176 -9.07 4.90 -7.17
C VAL A 176 -9.44 5.19 -5.73
N ASP A 177 -10.70 5.44 -5.45
CA ASP A 177 -11.20 5.61 -4.09
C ASP A 177 -11.37 4.25 -3.41
N ILE A 178 -10.60 4.02 -2.33
CA ILE A 178 -10.65 2.83 -1.48
C ILE A 178 -11.09 3.16 -0.05
N MET A 179 -11.69 4.31 0.17
CA MET A 179 -12.08 4.74 1.51
C MET A 179 -13.06 3.77 2.16
N CYS A 180 -12.79 3.45 3.42
CA CYS A 180 -13.68 2.67 4.28
C CYS A 180 -15.00 3.43 4.51
N THR A 181 -16.12 2.80 4.22
CA THR A 181 -17.46 3.36 4.39
C THR A 181 -18.27 2.66 5.48
N GLU A 182 -17.85 1.45 5.88
CA GLU A 182 -18.57 0.61 6.83
C GLU A 182 -17.60 -0.03 7.84
N GLU A 183 -18.03 -0.13 9.09
CA GLU A 183 -17.23 -0.71 10.18
C GLU A 183 -16.85 -2.18 9.91
N SER A 184 -17.70 -2.93 9.20
CA SER A 184 -17.44 -4.33 8.79
C SER A 184 -16.19 -4.50 7.94
N GLN A 185 -15.77 -3.45 7.24
CA GLN A 185 -14.54 -3.44 6.44
C GLN A 185 -13.27 -3.40 7.30
N MET A 186 -13.38 -3.08 8.59
CA MET A 186 -12.28 -3.11 9.55
C MET A 186 -12.29 -4.43 10.34
N ALA A 187 -11.15 -4.77 10.95
CA ALA A 187 -11.01 -5.96 11.79
C ALA A 187 -11.45 -5.72 13.26
N ILE A 188 -12.47 -4.91 13.47
CA ILE A 188 -12.94 -4.51 14.80
C ILE A 188 -13.23 -5.74 15.67
N GLY A 189 -12.61 -5.78 16.85
CA GLY A 189 -12.79 -6.85 17.84
C GLY A 189 -12.03 -8.15 17.53
N LYS A 190 -11.29 -8.24 16.42
CA LYS A 190 -10.51 -9.44 16.06
C LYS A 190 -9.08 -9.41 16.63
N PHE A 191 -8.58 -8.24 17.03
CA PHE A 191 -7.25 -8.05 17.61
C PHE A 191 -7.36 -7.22 18.88
N GLU A 192 -6.51 -7.53 19.87
CA GLU A 192 -6.49 -6.79 21.15
C GLU A 192 -5.97 -5.37 20.98
N HIS A 193 -4.94 -5.20 20.13
CA HIS A 193 -4.37 -3.88 19.86
C HIS A 193 -5.30 -3.07 18.97
N HIS A 194 -5.78 -1.93 19.47
CA HIS A 194 -6.73 -1.08 18.75
C HIS A 194 -6.23 -0.66 17.37
N GLY A 195 -4.94 -0.28 17.26
CA GLY A 195 -4.35 0.11 15.98
C GLY A 195 -4.39 -1.00 14.94
N VAL A 196 -4.21 -2.28 15.33
CA VAL A 196 -4.39 -3.43 14.43
C VAL A 196 -5.86 -3.63 14.10
N SER A 197 -6.72 -3.59 15.12
CA SER A 197 -8.17 -3.85 15.00
C SER A 197 -8.88 -2.90 14.01
N ILE A 198 -8.44 -1.65 13.89
CA ILE A 198 -9.02 -0.70 12.93
C ILE A 198 -8.50 -0.84 11.49
N HIS A 199 -7.47 -1.66 11.25
CA HIS A 199 -7.01 -1.94 9.89
C HIS A 199 -8.07 -2.70 9.10
N PRO A 200 -7.97 -2.73 7.74
CA PRO A 200 -8.89 -3.51 6.92
C PRO A 200 -8.90 -4.97 7.35
N GLY A 201 -10.09 -5.48 7.70
CA GLY A 201 -10.34 -6.91 7.81
C GLY A 201 -10.53 -7.53 6.43
N ASP A 202 -10.90 -8.81 6.37
CA ASP A 202 -11.03 -9.55 5.12
C ASP A 202 -11.97 -8.86 4.09
N GLU A 203 -13.05 -8.22 4.55
CA GLU A 203 -13.99 -7.49 3.69
C GLU A 203 -13.36 -6.20 3.14
N GLY A 204 -12.65 -5.45 3.99
CA GLY A 204 -11.93 -4.25 3.56
C GLY A 204 -10.81 -4.58 2.58
N MET A 205 -10.05 -5.65 2.84
CA MET A 205 -9.01 -6.14 1.95
C MET A 205 -9.58 -6.57 0.59
N GLU A 206 -10.72 -7.24 0.58
CA GLU A 206 -11.40 -7.61 -0.66
C GLU A 206 -11.88 -6.39 -1.45
N MET A 207 -12.45 -5.42 -0.78
CA MET A 207 -12.88 -4.17 -1.41
C MET A 207 -11.70 -3.45 -2.06
N ILE A 208 -10.55 -3.33 -1.36
CA ILE A 208 -9.33 -2.71 -1.91
C ILE A 208 -8.86 -3.48 -3.15
N ALA A 209 -8.73 -4.82 -3.05
CA ALA A 209 -8.27 -5.65 -4.15
C ALA A 209 -9.15 -5.49 -5.40
N ARG A 210 -10.47 -5.57 -5.22
CA ARG A 210 -11.45 -5.46 -6.31
C ARG A 210 -11.37 -4.11 -7.03
N ARG A 211 -11.29 -3.01 -6.30
CA ARG A 211 -11.22 -1.67 -6.89
C ARG A 211 -9.92 -1.44 -7.67
N ILE A 212 -8.79 -1.94 -7.15
CA ILE A 212 -7.51 -1.89 -7.88
C ILE A 212 -7.56 -2.81 -9.12
N PHE A 213 -8.09 -4.02 -8.99
CA PHE A 213 -8.27 -4.95 -10.11
C PHE A 213 -9.09 -4.33 -11.24
N GLU A 214 -10.24 -3.72 -10.91
CA GLU A 214 -11.10 -3.04 -11.88
C GLU A 214 -10.35 -1.93 -12.63
N ALA A 215 -9.50 -1.16 -11.95
CA ALA A 215 -8.67 -0.15 -12.60
C ALA A 215 -7.64 -0.77 -13.56
N ILE A 216 -6.95 -1.85 -13.15
CA ILE A 216 -5.94 -2.54 -14.00
C ILE A 216 -6.57 -3.12 -15.28
N VAL A 217 -7.80 -3.64 -15.19
CA VAL A 217 -8.42 -4.30 -16.36
C VAL A 217 -9.18 -3.35 -17.27
N SER A 218 -9.39 -2.10 -16.84
CA SER A 218 -10.07 -1.05 -17.63
C SER A 218 -9.12 -0.23 -18.50
N ASP A 219 -7.83 -0.25 -18.20
CA ASP A 219 -6.74 0.35 -18.99
C ASP A 219 -6.32 -0.59 -20.12
#